data_240f5586baa3873f4296b08de58fac04
#
_entry.id   240f5586baa3873f4296b08de58fac04
#
_cell.length_a   1.000
_cell.length_b   1.000
_cell.length_c   1.000
_cell.angle_alpha   90.00
_cell.angle_beta   90.00
_cell.angle_gamma   90.00
#
_symmetry.space_group_name_H-M   'P 1'
#
loop_
_entity.id
_entity.type
_entity.pdbx_description
1 polymer ?
#
loop_
_entity_poly.entity_id
_entity_poly.type
_entity_poly.pdbx_seq_one_letter_code
_entity_poly.pdbx_strand_id
1 'polypeptide(L)'
;MGKIIGIDLGTTNSCVAVMEGGEPKVIANEEGGRTTPSVVGFTKTGERLVGQVAKRQAITNPENTVYSIKRFMGRRFDEVTEEIKMVPYKVVQSGDHVAVLAQGKEHTPPQISALILQKLKKAAEDYLGEKVTEAVITVPAYFNDAQRQATKDAGLIAGLEVKRIINEPTAAALAYGLDKTKDEMIAVYDFGGGTFDISVLEVGEGVIEVKATNGDTHLGGDNLDQRIVDWLIDEFKKDEGLDLRGKGNEMALQRLRDAAERAKIELSTTMETEINLPFITADASGPKHLVKKLTRAKLEGMVEDIIQRSVGPCKQCLKDAGVDTSKINEVVLVGGQTRMPRIQALVKELFGKEGHKGVNPDEVVAIGAAIQGGVLGGEVKDLLLLDVTPLSLSIETLGGVSTPMIPRNTTIPTKKTETFSTAADSQTSVEVHVLQGERPMAAQNRTLGKFHLTGIPPAPRGVPQIEVTFDIDANGILNVTAKDTATQKDQKITITSSSGLSKEEDERMAKEADAHAAEDKAQRDSISSRRVLSSAECASASLAMRSTSSLLRPEDDVIVIF
;
A
#
# COMPACT_ATOMS: atom_id res chain seq x y z
N MET A 1 -2.30 -12.28 26.91
CA MET A 1 -2.19 -11.18 25.92
C MET A 1 -2.99 -11.62 24.70
N GLY A 2 -3.74 -10.71 24.07
CA GLY A 2 -4.42 -10.99 22.81
C GLY A 2 -3.43 -11.28 21.69
N LYS A 3 -3.86 -11.93 20.61
CA LYS A 3 -3.02 -12.18 19.45
C LYS A 3 -2.74 -10.89 18.69
N ILE A 4 -1.47 -10.69 18.29
CA ILE A 4 -1.06 -9.60 17.40
C ILE A 4 -1.09 -10.15 15.98
N ILE A 5 -1.91 -9.55 15.11
CA ILE A 5 -1.99 -9.95 13.70
C ILE A 5 -0.97 -9.19 12.85
N GLY A 6 -0.46 -9.85 11.81
CA GLY A 6 0.37 -9.24 10.78
C GLY A 6 -0.47 -8.90 9.55
N ILE A 7 -0.41 -7.67 9.08
CA ILE A 7 -1.17 -7.21 7.92
C ILE A 7 -0.23 -6.65 6.87
N ASP A 8 -0.31 -7.20 5.66
CA ASP A 8 0.14 -6.56 4.45
C ASP A 8 -1.00 -5.71 3.88
N LEU A 9 -0.87 -4.39 3.98
CA LEU A 9 -1.81 -3.42 3.39
C LEU A 9 -1.35 -3.05 1.98
N GLY A 10 -1.57 -3.94 1.01
CA GLY A 10 -1.11 -3.77 -0.35
C GLY A 10 -1.95 -2.79 -1.19
N THR A 11 -1.37 -2.26 -2.27
CA THR A 11 -2.07 -1.34 -3.20
C THR A 11 -3.26 -2.00 -3.89
N THR A 12 -3.07 -3.23 -4.38
CA THR A 12 -4.07 -3.99 -5.13
C THR A 12 -4.77 -5.03 -4.27
N ASN A 13 -4.01 -5.79 -3.48
CA ASN A 13 -4.51 -6.82 -2.58
C ASN A 13 -3.83 -6.66 -1.22
N SER A 14 -4.57 -6.98 -0.18
CA SER A 14 -4.10 -7.04 1.21
C SER A 14 -4.18 -8.45 1.75
N CYS A 15 -3.33 -8.78 2.71
CA CYS A 15 -3.24 -10.10 3.32
C CYS A 15 -3.12 -9.98 4.83
N VAL A 16 -3.67 -10.96 5.56
CA VAL A 16 -3.55 -11.02 7.02
C VAL A 16 -3.05 -12.40 7.47
N ALA A 17 -2.15 -12.40 8.43
CA ALA A 17 -1.59 -13.61 9.02
C ALA A 17 -1.46 -13.47 10.54
N VAL A 18 -1.27 -14.61 11.22
CA VAL A 18 -1.09 -14.66 12.68
C VAL A 18 -0.09 -15.76 13.04
N MET A 19 0.57 -15.62 14.18
CA MET A 19 1.35 -16.73 14.77
C MET A 19 0.42 -17.70 15.47
N GLU A 20 0.50 -18.97 15.11
CA GLU A 20 -0.27 -20.05 15.72
C GLU A 20 0.62 -21.30 15.93
N GLY A 21 0.78 -21.75 17.16
CA GLY A 21 1.61 -22.91 17.48
C GLY A 21 3.11 -22.74 17.16
N GLY A 22 3.61 -21.50 17.10
CA GLY A 22 5.01 -21.19 16.78
C GLY A 22 5.27 -20.96 15.28
N GLU A 23 4.25 -21.13 14.42
CA GLU A 23 4.37 -20.94 12.98
C GLU A 23 3.44 -19.83 12.47
N PRO A 24 3.83 -19.07 11.44
CA PRO A 24 2.96 -18.06 10.84
C PRO A 24 1.92 -18.71 9.93
N LYS A 25 0.67 -18.26 10.03
CA LYS A 25 -0.46 -18.77 9.26
C LYS A 25 -1.23 -17.64 8.61
N VAL A 26 -1.39 -17.71 7.29
CA VAL A 26 -2.23 -16.78 6.53
C VAL A 26 -3.70 -17.12 6.76
N ILE A 27 -4.50 -16.11 7.10
CA ILE A 27 -5.92 -16.23 7.37
C ILE A 27 -6.70 -15.99 6.08
N ALA A 28 -7.60 -16.92 5.74
CA ALA A 28 -8.53 -16.73 4.63
C ALA A 28 -9.66 -15.76 5.02
N ASN A 29 -10.07 -14.94 4.07
CA ASN A 29 -11.23 -14.07 4.24
C ASN A 29 -12.56 -14.84 4.17
N GLU A 30 -13.67 -14.16 4.41
CA GLU A 30 -15.02 -14.74 4.38
C GLU A 30 -15.42 -15.34 3.01
N GLU A 31 -14.77 -14.90 1.93
CA GLU A 31 -14.95 -15.43 0.59
C GLU A 31 -14.01 -16.63 0.27
N GLY A 32 -13.22 -17.07 1.23
CA GLY A 32 -12.25 -18.17 1.12
C GLY A 32 -10.92 -17.79 0.46
N GLY A 33 -10.73 -16.53 0.10
CA GLY A 33 -9.47 -16.03 -0.47
C GLY A 33 -8.42 -15.79 0.61
N ARG A 34 -7.15 -16.10 0.30
CA ARG A 34 -6.01 -15.82 1.18
C ARG A 34 -5.54 -14.35 1.07
N THR A 35 -5.96 -13.66 0.02
CA THR A 35 -5.80 -12.22 -0.18
C THR A 35 -7.15 -11.55 -0.34
N THR A 36 -7.26 -10.30 0.05
CA THR A 36 -8.46 -9.47 -0.06
C THR A 36 -8.16 -8.29 -0.98
N PRO A 37 -8.92 -8.07 -2.06
CA PRO A 37 -8.74 -6.89 -2.89
C PRO A 37 -8.83 -5.60 -2.05
N SER A 38 -7.88 -4.70 -2.23
CA SER A 38 -7.84 -3.39 -1.56
C SER A 38 -8.80 -2.41 -2.25
N VAL A 39 -10.08 -2.78 -2.27
CA VAL A 39 -11.16 -2.07 -2.98
C VAL A 39 -12.30 -1.80 -2.01
N VAL A 40 -12.80 -0.56 -2.02
CA VAL A 40 -13.94 -0.11 -1.21
C VAL A 40 -15.00 0.47 -2.13
N GLY A 41 -16.22 -0.03 -2.05
CA GLY A 41 -17.37 0.43 -2.82
C GLY A 41 -18.43 1.05 -1.92
N PHE A 42 -19.04 2.12 -2.41
CA PHE A 42 -20.19 2.77 -1.76
C PHE A 42 -21.42 2.59 -2.65
N THR A 43 -22.43 1.91 -2.14
CA THR A 43 -23.67 1.70 -2.90
C THR A 43 -24.57 2.93 -2.86
N LYS A 44 -25.54 3.01 -3.77
CA LYS A 44 -26.55 4.09 -3.78
C LYS A 44 -27.41 4.11 -2.51
N THR A 45 -27.49 3.01 -1.79
CA THR A 45 -28.21 2.87 -0.52
C THR A 45 -27.39 3.25 0.70
N GLY A 46 -26.10 3.64 0.52
CA GLY A 46 -25.18 4.02 1.59
C GLY A 46 -24.42 2.84 2.22
N GLU A 47 -24.61 1.62 1.71
CA GLU A 47 -23.87 0.44 2.15
C GLU A 47 -22.41 0.52 1.72
N ARG A 48 -21.50 0.04 2.58
CA ARG A 48 -20.07 -0.05 2.30
C ARG A 48 -19.70 -1.48 1.93
N LEU A 49 -19.08 -1.64 0.79
CA LEU A 49 -18.58 -2.91 0.30
C LEU A 49 -17.05 -2.89 0.36
N VAL A 50 -16.43 -4.00 0.77
CA VAL A 50 -14.96 -4.10 0.83
C VAL A 50 -14.52 -5.44 0.23
N GLY A 51 -13.40 -5.41 -0.49
CA GLY A 51 -12.80 -6.61 -1.07
C GLY A 51 -13.44 -7.05 -2.37
N GLN A 52 -13.67 -8.35 -2.52
CA GLN A 52 -14.14 -8.93 -3.78
C GLN A 52 -15.52 -8.44 -4.22
N VAL A 53 -16.40 -8.20 -3.26
CA VAL A 53 -17.76 -7.66 -3.57
C VAL A 53 -17.68 -6.22 -4.08
N ALA A 54 -16.80 -5.40 -3.52
CA ALA A 54 -16.53 -4.05 -4.02
C ALA A 54 -15.88 -4.08 -5.42
N LYS A 55 -14.91 -4.97 -5.65
CA LYS A 55 -14.26 -5.13 -6.97
C LYS A 55 -15.28 -5.48 -8.05
N ARG A 56 -16.28 -6.32 -7.75
CA ARG A 56 -17.36 -6.64 -8.70
C ARG A 56 -18.24 -5.43 -9.02
N GLN A 57 -18.48 -4.54 -8.04
CA GLN A 57 -19.28 -3.32 -8.25
C GLN A 57 -18.54 -2.30 -9.13
N ALA A 58 -17.22 -2.31 -9.19
CA ALA A 58 -16.42 -1.31 -9.90
C ALA A 58 -16.85 -1.09 -11.36
N ILE A 59 -17.32 -2.15 -12.03
CA ILE A 59 -17.79 -2.08 -13.42
C ILE A 59 -19.07 -1.23 -13.55
N THR A 60 -20.00 -1.36 -12.62
CA THR A 60 -21.32 -0.73 -12.68
C THR A 60 -21.43 0.58 -11.90
N ASN A 61 -20.47 0.83 -11.01
CA ASN A 61 -20.42 2.02 -10.16
C ASN A 61 -18.96 2.49 -9.97
N PRO A 62 -18.21 2.76 -11.06
CA PRO A 62 -16.79 3.09 -10.99
C PRO A 62 -16.50 4.38 -10.19
N GLU A 63 -17.38 5.38 -10.26
CA GLU A 63 -17.21 6.67 -9.57
C GLU A 63 -17.28 6.57 -8.04
N ASN A 64 -17.95 5.52 -7.52
CA ASN A 64 -18.10 5.28 -6.08
C ASN A 64 -17.40 4.00 -5.63
N THR A 65 -16.44 3.50 -6.42
CA THR A 65 -15.62 2.35 -6.07
C THR A 65 -14.16 2.74 -6.09
N VAL A 66 -13.57 2.78 -4.90
CA VAL A 66 -12.21 3.28 -4.64
C VAL A 66 -11.25 2.10 -4.59
N TYR A 67 -10.17 2.17 -5.37
CA TYR A 67 -9.06 1.22 -5.38
C TYR A 67 -7.74 1.98 -5.55
N SER A 68 -6.60 1.29 -5.39
CA SER A 68 -5.26 1.89 -5.43
C SER A 68 -5.08 3.09 -4.47
N ILE A 69 -5.86 3.14 -3.38
CA ILE A 69 -5.87 4.26 -2.43
C ILE A 69 -4.51 4.48 -1.76
N LYS A 70 -3.68 3.44 -1.66
CA LYS A 70 -2.33 3.50 -1.11
C LYS A 70 -1.42 4.49 -1.87
N ARG A 71 -1.70 4.75 -3.16
CA ARG A 71 -0.99 5.74 -3.97
C ARG A 71 -1.21 7.19 -3.50
N PHE A 72 -2.30 7.44 -2.79
CA PHE A 72 -2.68 8.75 -2.24
C PHE A 72 -2.34 8.90 -0.76
N MET A 73 -1.91 7.83 -0.09
CA MET A 73 -1.65 7.79 1.34
C MET A 73 -0.55 8.79 1.72
N GLY A 74 -0.84 9.71 2.64
CA GLY A 74 0.12 10.68 3.17
C GLY A 74 0.68 11.66 2.13
N ARG A 75 -0.02 11.88 1.01
CA ARG A 75 0.39 12.79 -0.06
C ARG A 75 -0.42 14.06 -0.11
N ARG A 76 0.19 15.13 -0.62
CA ARG A 76 -0.51 16.37 -0.95
C ARG A 76 -1.14 16.25 -2.33
N PHE A 77 -2.13 17.11 -2.59
CA PHE A 77 -2.86 17.08 -3.86
C PHE A 77 -1.97 17.36 -5.09
N ASP A 78 -0.97 18.24 -4.95
CA ASP A 78 -0.01 18.58 -6.00
C ASP A 78 1.00 17.45 -6.31
N GLU A 79 1.14 16.47 -5.41
CA GLU A 79 2.04 15.32 -5.56
C GLU A 79 1.42 14.13 -6.30
N VAL A 80 0.11 14.17 -6.63
CA VAL A 80 -0.64 13.00 -7.15
C VAL A 80 -1.32 13.26 -8.49
N THR A 81 -0.83 14.21 -9.27
CA THR A 81 -1.45 14.64 -10.54
C THR A 81 -1.52 13.53 -11.59
N GLU A 82 -0.57 12.59 -11.59
CA GLU A 82 -0.57 11.45 -12.50
C GLU A 82 -1.49 10.32 -11.99
N GLU A 83 -1.50 10.07 -10.69
CA GLU A 83 -2.36 9.07 -10.06
C GLU A 83 -3.84 9.40 -10.22
N ILE A 84 -4.20 10.69 -10.18
CA ILE A 84 -5.58 11.16 -10.40
C ILE A 84 -6.08 10.76 -11.79
N LYS A 85 -5.22 10.75 -12.81
CA LYS A 85 -5.59 10.35 -14.18
C LYS A 85 -5.84 8.85 -14.32
N MET A 86 -5.32 8.05 -13.40
CA MET A 86 -5.40 6.59 -13.45
C MET A 86 -6.69 6.03 -12.84
N VAL A 87 -7.47 6.83 -12.12
CA VAL A 87 -8.65 6.37 -11.37
C VAL A 87 -9.94 6.97 -11.92
N PRO A 88 -11.07 6.26 -11.89
CA PRO A 88 -12.35 6.74 -12.39
C PRO A 88 -13.13 7.57 -11.36
N TYR A 89 -12.83 7.40 -10.08
CA TYR A 89 -13.47 8.14 -9.01
C TYR A 89 -12.85 9.53 -8.85
N LYS A 90 -13.62 10.46 -8.31
CA LYS A 90 -13.20 11.84 -8.19
C LYS A 90 -12.27 12.02 -6.99
N VAL A 91 -11.05 12.49 -7.27
CA VAL A 91 -10.09 12.92 -6.26
C VAL A 91 -10.18 14.44 -6.12
N VAL A 92 -10.23 14.93 -4.89
CA VAL A 92 -10.41 16.35 -4.56
C VAL A 92 -9.32 16.82 -3.60
N GLN A 93 -9.07 18.11 -3.61
CA GLN A 93 -8.21 18.75 -2.63
C GLN A 93 -9.04 19.12 -1.41
N SER A 94 -8.60 18.66 -0.22
CA SER A 94 -9.20 18.99 1.07
C SER A 94 -8.11 19.63 1.95
N GLY A 95 -8.10 20.97 2.00
CA GLY A 95 -6.96 21.73 2.52
C GLY A 95 -5.70 21.47 1.67
N ASP A 96 -4.61 21.03 2.29
CA ASP A 96 -3.36 20.65 1.60
C ASP A 96 -3.34 19.16 1.21
N HIS A 97 -4.38 18.39 1.56
CA HIS A 97 -4.41 16.94 1.44
C HIS A 97 -5.27 16.46 0.29
N VAL A 98 -5.13 15.18 0.01
CA VAL A 98 -5.95 14.43 -0.92
C VAL A 98 -7.17 13.86 -0.20
N ALA A 99 -8.36 13.99 -0.81
CA ALA A 99 -9.54 13.24 -0.45
C ALA A 99 -10.19 12.63 -1.69
N VAL A 100 -10.98 11.58 -1.49
CA VAL A 100 -11.80 10.94 -2.53
C VAL A 100 -13.26 11.30 -2.28
N LEU A 101 -13.96 11.69 -3.33
CA LEU A 101 -15.39 11.97 -3.27
C LEU A 101 -16.16 10.69 -3.67
N ALA A 102 -16.89 10.11 -2.72
CA ALA A 102 -17.79 8.99 -2.97
C ALA A 102 -19.16 9.24 -2.32
N GLN A 103 -20.23 9.01 -3.07
CA GLN A 103 -21.62 9.31 -2.65
C GLN A 103 -21.79 10.75 -2.10
N GLY A 104 -21.10 11.71 -2.71
CA GLY A 104 -21.15 13.12 -2.31
C GLY A 104 -20.44 13.44 -0.99
N LYS A 105 -19.71 12.49 -0.40
CA LYS A 105 -18.92 12.69 0.83
C LYS A 105 -17.44 12.57 0.52
N GLU A 106 -16.64 13.38 1.19
CA GLU A 106 -15.19 13.30 1.16
C GLU A 106 -14.70 12.22 2.13
N HIS A 107 -13.75 11.41 1.66
CA HIS A 107 -13.06 10.39 2.44
C HIS A 107 -11.56 10.56 2.27
N THR A 108 -10.83 10.60 3.37
CA THR A 108 -9.36 10.63 3.32
C THR A 108 -8.79 9.24 2.96
N PRO A 109 -7.58 9.15 2.38
CA PRO A 109 -6.94 7.87 2.13
C PRO A 109 -6.82 6.97 3.37
N PRO A 110 -6.49 7.46 4.58
CA PRO A 110 -6.54 6.66 5.81
C PRO A 110 -7.92 6.09 6.13
N GLN A 111 -9.01 6.85 5.92
CA GLN A 111 -10.38 6.36 6.14
C GLN A 111 -10.74 5.20 5.20
N ILE A 112 -10.40 5.31 3.92
CA ILE A 112 -10.62 4.22 2.95
C ILE A 112 -9.78 3.00 3.31
N SER A 113 -8.51 3.20 3.67
CA SER A 113 -7.62 2.12 4.09
C SER A 113 -8.10 1.44 5.37
N ALA A 114 -8.66 2.20 6.30
CA ALA A 114 -9.24 1.67 7.54
C ALA A 114 -10.38 0.68 7.28
N LEU A 115 -11.21 0.90 6.27
CA LEU A 115 -12.28 -0.05 5.89
C LEU A 115 -11.70 -1.39 5.40
N ILE A 116 -10.57 -1.36 4.71
CA ILE A 116 -9.86 -2.57 4.30
C ILE A 116 -9.30 -3.29 5.54
N LEU A 117 -8.64 -2.54 6.43
CA LEU A 117 -8.10 -3.08 7.68
C LEU A 117 -9.19 -3.68 8.58
N GLN A 118 -10.37 -3.06 8.66
CA GLN A 118 -11.53 -3.60 9.39
C GLN A 118 -11.98 -4.95 8.83
N LYS A 119 -12.02 -5.12 7.49
CA LYS A 119 -12.35 -6.42 6.89
C LYS A 119 -11.32 -7.49 7.24
N LEU A 120 -10.03 -7.15 7.22
CA LEU A 120 -8.95 -8.08 7.59
C LEU A 120 -8.99 -8.41 9.09
N LYS A 121 -9.21 -7.40 9.95
CA LYS A 121 -9.44 -7.57 11.39
C LYS A 121 -10.58 -8.54 11.65
N LYS A 122 -11.73 -8.32 10.98
CA LYS A 122 -12.89 -9.20 11.12
C LYS A 122 -12.58 -10.63 10.70
N ALA A 123 -11.89 -10.84 9.58
CA ALA A 123 -11.46 -12.17 9.14
C ALA A 123 -10.58 -12.86 10.20
N ALA A 124 -9.68 -12.10 10.84
CA ALA A 124 -8.84 -12.61 11.92
C ALA A 124 -9.66 -12.93 13.18
N GLU A 125 -10.60 -12.09 13.58
CA GLU A 125 -11.51 -12.33 14.71
C GLU A 125 -12.41 -13.55 14.48
N ASP A 126 -12.96 -13.70 13.28
CA ASP A 126 -13.79 -14.86 12.90
C ASP A 126 -12.96 -16.17 12.91
N TYR A 127 -11.69 -16.10 12.48
CA TYR A 127 -10.77 -17.24 12.50
C TYR A 127 -10.33 -17.63 13.91
N LEU A 128 -9.95 -16.65 14.73
CA LEU A 128 -9.41 -16.86 16.09
C LEU A 128 -10.52 -17.12 17.13
N GLY A 129 -11.76 -16.72 16.85
CA GLY A 129 -12.87 -16.78 17.80
C GLY A 129 -12.77 -15.78 18.96
N GLU A 130 -11.87 -14.80 18.85
CA GLU A 130 -11.66 -13.75 19.86
C GLU A 130 -11.47 -12.37 19.21
N LYS A 131 -11.60 -11.30 20.01
CA LYS A 131 -11.36 -9.93 19.53
C LYS A 131 -9.88 -9.70 19.29
N VAL A 132 -9.60 -9.00 18.18
CA VAL A 132 -8.25 -8.58 17.79
C VAL A 132 -8.15 -7.06 17.95
N THR A 133 -7.21 -6.62 18.76
CA THR A 133 -7.00 -5.19 19.06
C THR A 133 -5.62 -4.67 18.67
N GLU A 134 -4.68 -5.56 18.33
CA GLU A 134 -3.29 -5.22 18.07
C GLU A 134 -2.84 -5.76 16.71
N ALA A 135 -2.04 -4.96 15.99
CA ALA A 135 -1.51 -5.34 14.69
C ALA A 135 -0.09 -4.83 14.43
N VAL A 136 0.65 -5.56 13.60
CA VAL A 136 1.79 -5.07 12.84
C VAL A 136 1.30 -4.82 11.42
N ILE A 137 1.54 -3.62 10.88
CA ILE A 137 1.10 -3.24 9.52
C ILE A 137 2.33 -2.91 8.67
N THR A 138 2.35 -3.36 7.43
CA THR A 138 3.48 -3.13 6.54
C THR A 138 3.31 -1.89 5.68
N VAL A 139 4.44 -1.32 5.29
CA VAL A 139 4.54 -0.21 4.35
C VAL A 139 5.68 -0.45 3.37
N PRO A 140 5.65 0.11 2.15
CA PRO A 140 6.80 0.13 1.26
C PRO A 140 8.02 0.73 1.97
N ALA A 141 9.21 0.18 1.72
CA ALA A 141 10.43 0.64 2.39
C ALA A 141 10.72 2.10 2.09
N TYR A 142 10.38 2.57 0.88
CA TYR A 142 10.61 3.93 0.42
C TYR A 142 9.47 4.92 0.77
N PHE A 143 8.52 4.50 1.64
CA PHE A 143 7.52 5.42 2.21
C PHE A 143 8.20 6.45 3.10
N ASN A 144 7.83 7.71 2.91
CA ASN A 144 8.25 8.81 3.77
C ASN A 144 7.47 8.80 5.10
N ASP A 145 7.86 9.67 6.01
CA ASP A 145 7.26 9.79 7.35
C ASP A 145 5.74 10.05 7.30
N ALA A 146 5.28 10.91 6.36
CA ALA A 146 3.88 11.21 6.09
C ALA A 146 3.04 9.97 5.81
N GLN A 147 3.56 9.14 4.93
CA GLN A 147 2.89 7.94 4.46
C GLN A 147 2.85 6.86 5.55
N ARG A 148 3.91 6.77 6.37
CA ARG A 148 3.98 5.87 7.53
C ARG A 148 2.96 6.26 8.59
N GLN A 149 2.90 7.56 8.94
CA GLN A 149 1.93 8.07 9.91
C GLN A 149 0.49 7.85 9.43
N ALA A 150 0.18 8.20 8.17
CA ALA A 150 -1.14 7.98 7.59
C ALA A 150 -1.57 6.49 7.61
N THR A 151 -0.61 5.56 7.47
CA THR A 151 -0.88 4.12 7.61
C THR A 151 -1.17 3.75 9.06
N LYS A 152 -0.47 4.34 10.02
CA LYS A 152 -0.72 4.15 11.45
C LYS A 152 -2.09 4.69 11.86
N ASP A 153 -2.47 5.87 11.34
CA ASP A 153 -3.79 6.47 11.55
C ASP A 153 -4.91 5.60 10.98
N ALA A 154 -4.71 5.02 9.79
CA ALA A 154 -5.66 4.05 9.23
C ALA A 154 -5.87 2.83 10.14
N GLY A 155 -4.80 2.33 10.78
CA GLY A 155 -4.89 1.27 11.79
C GLY A 155 -5.72 1.70 13.00
N LEU A 156 -5.48 2.90 13.52
CA LEU A 156 -6.21 3.46 14.64
C LEU A 156 -7.70 3.63 14.33
N ILE A 157 -8.04 4.19 13.15
CA ILE A 157 -9.42 4.33 12.67
C ILE A 157 -10.10 2.96 12.51
N ALA A 158 -9.33 1.92 12.15
CA ALA A 158 -9.83 0.54 12.08
C ALA A 158 -10.03 -0.12 13.47
N GLY A 159 -9.72 0.58 14.56
CA GLY A 159 -9.79 0.05 15.93
C GLY A 159 -8.66 -0.94 16.22
N LEU A 160 -7.47 -0.72 15.66
CA LEU A 160 -6.26 -1.49 15.89
C LEU A 160 -5.18 -0.61 16.53
N GLU A 161 -4.64 -1.05 17.65
CA GLU A 161 -3.37 -0.53 18.16
C GLU A 161 -2.24 -1.02 17.26
N VAL A 162 -1.63 -0.12 16.50
CA VAL A 162 -0.50 -0.46 15.62
C VAL A 162 0.77 -0.54 16.47
N LYS A 163 1.14 -1.76 16.81
CA LYS A 163 2.34 -2.05 17.65
C LYS A 163 3.62 -1.73 16.91
N ARG A 164 3.63 -1.94 15.59
CA ARG A 164 4.77 -1.63 14.73
C ARG A 164 4.33 -1.39 13.29
N ILE A 165 4.94 -0.39 12.66
CA ILE A 165 5.01 -0.26 11.20
C ILE A 165 6.33 -0.92 10.77
N ILE A 166 6.27 -1.85 9.82
CA ILE A 166 7.44 -2.56 9.29
C ILE A 166 7.52 -2.43 7.77
N ASN A 167 8.72 -2.35 7.22
CA ASN A 167 8.91 -2.29 5.78
C ASN A 167 8.57 -3.63 5.12
N GLU A 168 7.90 -3.60 3.97
CA GLU A 168 7.48 -4.79 3.20
C GLU A 168 8.66 -5.72 2.88
N PRO A 169 9.81 -5.23 2.32
CA PRO A 169 10.95 -6.10 2.07
C PRO A 169 11.58 -6.66 3.34
N THR A 170 11.52 -5.91 4.44
CA THR A 170 12.00 -6.38 5.74
C THR A 170 11.10 -7.49 6.30
N ALA A 171 9.78 -7.34 6.18
CA ALA A 171 8.83 -8.39 6.52
C ALA A 171 9.05 -9.65 5.66
N ALA A 172 9.26 -9.48 4.35
CA ALA A 172 9.56 -10.61 3.47
C ALA A 172 10.87 -11.33 3.86
N ALA A 173 11.90 -10.57 4.27
CA ALA A 173 13.14 -11.14 4.78
C ALA A 173 12.96 -11.92 6.10
N LEU A 174 12.07 -11.45 7.00
CA LEU A 174 11.68 -12.19 8.20
C LEU A 174 11.08 -13.56 7.86
N ALA A 175 10.15 -13.58 6.92
CA ALA A 175 9.52 -14.82 6.47
C ALA A 175 10.51 -15.77 5.77
N TYR A 176 11.42 -15.21 4.98
CA TYR A 176 12.48 -15.98 4.31
C TYR A 176 13.54 -16.50 5.29
N GLY A 177 13.92 -15.66 6.27
CA GLY A 177 15.05 -15.90 7.17
C GLY A 177 14.72 -16.74 8.42
N LEU A 178 13.44 -17.05 8.67
CA LEU A 178 13.02 -17.72 9.91
C LEU A 178 13.78 -19.03 10.17
N ASP A 179 14.08 -19.80 9.11
CA ASP A 179 14.77 -21.09 9.18
C ASP A 179 16.26 -21.02 8.85
N LYS A 180 16.84 -19.81 8.67
CA LYS A 180 18.23 -19.68 8.27
C LYS A 180 19.18 -19.77 9.46
N THR A 181 20.19 -20.61 9.30
CA THR A 181 21.23 -20.88 10.32
C THR A 181 22.60 -20.33 9.94
N LYS A 182 22.72 -19.70 8.77
CA LYS A 182 23.97 -19.10 8.26
C LYS A 182 23.71 -17.69 7.80
N ASP A 183 24.73 -16.85 7.92
CA ASP A 183 24.67 -15.49 7.42
C ASP A 183 24.59 -15.49 5.88
N GLU A 184 23.56 -14.88 5.35
CA GLU A 184 23.33 -14.72 3.92
C GLU A 184 23.08 -13.25 3.61
N MET A 185 23.72 -12.76 2.54
CA MET A 185 23.39 -11.47 1.96
C MET A 185 22.28 -11.67 0.92
N ILE A 186 21.12 -11.11 1.15
CA ILE A 186 19.96 -11.24 0.26
C ILE A 186 19.57 -9.90 -0.36
N ALA A 187 18.98 -9.95 -1.54
CA ALA A 187 18.26 -8.82 -2.13
C ALA A 187 16.76 -9.15 -2.14
N VAL A 188 15.94 -8.28 -1.61
CA VAL A 188 14.47 -8.38 -1.72
C VAL A 188 14.04 -7.43 -2.82
N TYR A 189 13.54 -8.00 -3.93
CA TYR A 189 13.03 -7.28 -5.10
C TYR A 189 11.51 -7.33 -5.05
N ASP A 190 10.91 -6.23 -4.59
CA ASP A 190 9.45 -6.12 -4.43
C ASP A 190 8.85 -5.24 -5.53
N PHE A 191 8.08 -5.87 -6.42
CA PHE A 191 7.38 -5.17 -7.49
C PHE A 191 5.87 -5.42 -7.31
N GLY A 192 5.26 -4.53 -6.54
CA GLY A 192 3.84 -4.56 -6.21
C GLY A 192 2.93 -3.92 -7.27
N GLY A 193 1.67 -3.68 -6.89
CA GLY A 193 0.69 -3.02 -7.76
C GLY A 193 0.95 -1.52 -7.94
N GLY A 194 1.46 -0.85 -6.90
CA GLY A 194 1.62 0.60 -6.87
C GLY A 194 3.03 1.10 -6.66
N THR A 195 3.91 0.28 -6.06
CA THR A 195 5.28 0.64 -5.67
C THR A 195 6.27 -0.42 -6.12
N PHE A 196 7.51 0.03 -6.27
CA PHE A 196 8.67 -0.82 -6.44
C PHE A 196 9.67 -0.52 -5.33
N ASP A 197 10.12 -1.55 -4.62
CA ASP A 197 11.15 -1.46 -3.60
C ASP A 197 12.25 -2.49 -3.83
N ILE A 198 13.49 -2.12 -3.49
CA ILE A 198 14.65 -3.00 -3.45
C ILE A 198 15.37 -2.77 -2.15
N SER A 199 15.66 -3.85 -1.42
CA SER A 199 16.46 -3.79 -0.21
C SER A 199 17.56 -4.85 -0.24
N VAL A 200 18.72 -4.49 0.26
CA VAL A 200 19.83 -5.41 0.51
C VAL A 200 19.93 -5.62 2.01
N LEU A 201 19.87 -6.89 2.43
CA LEU A 201 19.83 -7.26 3.83
C LEU A 201 20.85 -8.37 4.11
N GLU A 202 21.37 -8.36 5.32
CA GLU A 202 22.09 -9.48 5.91
C GLU A 202 21.13 -10.23 6.84
N VAL A 203 20.97 -11.54 6.59
CA VAL A 203 20.10 -12.43 7.33
C VAL A 203 20.98 -13.51 7.94
N GLY A 204 21.00 -13.61 9.25
CA GLY A 204 21.84 -14.55 10.00
C GLY A 204 21.15 -15.08 11.26
N GLU A 205 21.88 -15.78 12.11
CA GLU A 205 21.36 -16.39 13.34
C GLU A 205 20.63 -15.39 14.24
N GLY A 206 19.31 -15.30 14.10
CA GLY A 206 18.47 -14.44 14.93
C GLY A 206 18.60 -12.93 14.64
N VAL A 207 19.34 -12.50 13.59
CA VAL A 207 19.49 -11.08 13.23
C VAL A 207 19.15 -10.86 11.77
N ILE A 208 18.34 -9.86 11.50
CA ILE A 208 18.06 -9.33 10.16
C ILE A 208 18.45 -7.86 10.16
N GLU A 209 19.46 -7.52 9.37
CA GLU A 209 19.95 -6.15 9.25
C GLU A 209 19.80 -5.64 7.82
N VAL A 210 19.05 -4.55 7.65
CA VAL A 210 18.95 -3.85 6.37
C VAL A 210 20.22 -3.03 6.17
N LYS A 211 20.94 -3.30 5.07
CA LYS A 211 22.15 -2.53 4.70
C LYS A 211 21.81 -1.29 3.90
N ALA A 212 20.86 -1.42 2.98
CA ALA A 212 20.34 -0.29 2.21
C ALA A 212 18.97 -0.63 1.63
N THR A 213 18.19 0.42 1.37
CA THR A 213 16.94 0.35 0.64
C THR A 213 16.83 1.47 -0.38
N ASN A 214 16.12 1.21 -1.48
CA ASN A 214 15.78 2.21 -2.49
C ASN A 214 14.46 1.81 -3.15
N GLY A 215 13.84 2.70 -3.94
CA GLY A 215 12.57 2.37 -4.58
C GLY A 215 12.00 3.49 -5.45
N ASP A 216 10.83 3.22 -6.01
CA ASP A 216 10.02 4.16 -6.78
C ASP A 216 8.55 4.00 -6.36
N THR A 217 8.03 4.97 -5.62
CA THR A 217 6.65 4.97 -5.11
C THR A 217 5.59 5.29 -6.16
N HIS A 218 6.00 5.48 -7.42
CA HIS A 218 5.14 5.71 -8.59
C HIS A 218 5.30 4.61 -9.67
N LEU A 219 5.92 3.48 -9.31
CA LEU A 219 6.16 2.34 -10.20
C LEU A 219 5.47 1.09 -9.67
N GLY A 220 4.55 0.53 -10.44
CA GLY A 220 3.83 -0.69 -10.05
C GLY A 220 3.01 -1.28 -11.19
N GLY A 221 2.32 -2.36 -10.91
CA GLY A 221 1.48 -3.10 -11.87
C GLY A 221 0.38 -2.27 -12.51
N ASP A 222 -0.17 -1.28 -11.78
CA ASP A 222 -1.18 -0.36 -12.32
C ASP A 222 -0.64 0.42 -13.54
N ASN A 223 0.67 0.71 -13.57
CA ASN A 223 1.30 1.37 -14.71
C ASN A 223 1.37 0.45 -15.94
N LEU A 224 1.60 -0.87 -15.71
CA LEU A 224 1.58 -1.87 -16.77
C LEU A 224 0.15 -2.04 -17.30
N ASP A 225 -0.84 -2.12 -16.42
CA ASP A 225 -2.25 -2.23 -16.79
C ASP A 225 -2.72 -1.01 -17.59
N GLN A 226 -2.34 0.20 -17.17
CA GLN A 226 -2.67 1.42 -17.89
C GLN A 226 -2.11 1.41 -19.33
N ARG A 227 -0.89 0.88 -19.54
CA ARG A 227 -0.31 0.75 -20.88
C ARG A 227 -1.13 -0.18 -21.77
N ILE A 228 -1.67 -1.27 -21.21
CA ILE A 228 -2.56 -2.18 -21.95
C ILE A 228 -3.90 -1.49 -22.26
N VAL A 229 -4.47 -0.76 -21.30
CA VAL A 229 -5.70 0.02 -21.48
C VAL A 229 -5.54 1.03 -22.62
N ASP A 230 -4.45 1.78 -22.62
CA ASP A 230 -4.16 2.77 -23.66
C ASP A 230 -4.06 2.13 -25.04
N TRP A 231 -3.36 0.98 -25.14
CA TRP A 231 -3.29 0.22 -26.35
C TRP A 231 -4.67 -0.27 -26.82
N LEU A 232 -5.51 -0.79 -25.92
CA LEU A 232 -6.87 -1.24 -26.27
C LEU A 232 -7.75 -0.11 -26.78
N ILE A 233 -7.66 1.08 -26.16
CA ILE A 233 -8.40 2.27 -26.61
C ILE A 233 -7.95 2.70 -28.01
N ASP A 234 -6.63 2.72 -28.25
CA ASP A 234 -6.08 3.13 -29.55
C ASP A 234 -6.45 2.13 -30.65
N GLU A 235 -6.45 0.82 -30.36
CA GLU A 235 -6.91 -0.21 -31.30
C GLU A 235 -8.42 -0.09 -31.56
N PHE A 236 -9.22 0.15 -30.51
CA PHE A 236 -10.67 0.34 -30.67
C PHE A 236 -10.97 1.60 -31.52
N LYS A 237 -10.24 2.68 -31.30
CA LYS A 237 -10.37 3.90 -32.09
C LYS A 237 -10.00 3.70 -33.54
N LYS A 238 -9.01 2.85 -33.86
CA LYS A 238 -8.67 2.49 -35.25
C LYS A 238 -9.78 1.69 -35.92
N ASP A 239 -10.39 0.74 -35.20
CA ASP A 239 -11.40 -0.14 -35.76
C ASP A 239 -12.76 0.54 -35.91
N GLU A 240 -13.20 1.29 -34.89
CA GLU A 240 -14.57 1.81 -34.78
C GLU A 240 -14.65 3.36 -34.93
N GLY A 241 -13.52 4.05 -34.97
CA GLY A 241 -13.48 5.52 -35.06
C GLY A 241 -13.85 6.25 -33.77
N LEU A 242 -14.12 5.53 -32.67
CA LEU A 242 -14.59 6.07 -31.40
C LEU A 242 -13.47 6.07 -30.34
N ASP A 243 -13.32 7.19 -29.63
CA ASP A 243 -12.36 7.30 -28.53
C ASP A 243 -13.08 7.09 -27.19
N LEU A 244 -12.69 6.04 -26.47
CA LEU A 244 -13.28 5.69 -25.17
C LEU A 244 -12.78 6.55 -24.01
N ARG A 245 -11.82 7.48 -24.21
CA ARG A 245 -11.32 8.40 -23.18
C ARG A 245 -12.30 9.54 -22.87
N GLY A 246 -13.37 9.69 -23.69
CA GLY A 246 -14.37 10.75 -23.51
C GLY A 246 -15.28 10.51 -22.30
N LYS A 247 -15.88 11.59 -21.80
CA LYS A 247 -16.91 11.53 -20.73
C LYS A 247 -18.07 10.63 -21.15
N GLY A 248 -18.62 9.88 -20.20
CA GLY A 248 -19.73 8.93 -20.40
C GLY A 248 -19.27 7.51 -20.71
N ASN A 249 -17.96 7.27 -20.78
CA ASN A 249 -17.38 5.94 -21.03
C ASN A 249 -16.75 5.31 -19.78
N GLU A 250 -17.07 5.81 -18.58
CA GLU A 250 -16.45 5.38 -17.30
C GLU A 250 -16.59 3.87 -17.08
N MET A 251 -17.78 3.31 -17.42
CA MET A 251 -18.02 1.86 -17.36
C MET A 251 -17.18 1.09 -18.37
N ALA A 252 -17.02 1.61 -19.59
CA ALA A 252 -16.20 1.01 -20.63
C ALA A 252 -14.72 1.01 -20.19
N LEU A 253 -14.23 2.14 -19.68
CA LEU A 253 -12.87 2.26 -19.15
C LEU A 253 -12.61 1.30 -17.99
N GLN A 254 -13.56 1.11 -17.08
CA GLN A 254 -13.40 0.14 -16.00
C GLN A 254 -13.36 -1.30 -16.52
N ARG A 255 -14.19 -1.64 -17.50
CA ARG A 255 -14.14 -2.96 -18.17
C ARG A 255 -12.82 -3.20 -18.88
N LEU A 256 -12.25 -2.16 -19.51
CA LEU A 256 -10.92 -2.23 -20.12
C LEU A 256 -9.82 -2.48 -19.07
N ARG A 257 -9.88 -1.80 -17.92
CA ARG A 257 -8.93 -2.02 -16.81
C ARG A 257 -8.98 -3.44 -16.29
N ASP A 258 -10.17 -3.95 -15.99
CA ASP A 258 -10.36 -5.32 -15.51
C ASP A 258 -9.85 -6.36 -16.53
N ALA A 259 -10.07 -6.10 -17.82
CA ALA A 259 -9.60 -6.98 -18.87
C ALA A 259 -8.07 -6.89 -19.04
N ALA A 260 -7.49 -5.70 -18.91
CA ALA A 260 -6.05 -5.48 -18.97
C ALA A 260 -5.33 -6.20 -17.82
N GLU A 261 -5.80 -6.05 -16.57
CA GLU A 261 -5.26 -6.76 -15.41
C GLU A 261 -5.32 -8.28 -15.61
N ARG A 262 -6.46 -8.81 -16.02
CA ARG A 262 -6.60 -10.24 -16.30
C ARG A 262 -5.67 -10.73 -17.41
N ALA A 263 -5.60 -10.02 -18.52
CA ALA A 263 -4.72 -10.38 -19.63
C ALA A 263 -3.24 -10.36 -19.19
N LYS A 264 -2.81 -9.37 -18.41
CA LYS A 264 -1.46 -9.33 -17.84
C LYS A 264 -1.18 -10.56 -16.96
N ILE A 265 -2.11 -10.94 -16.09
CA ILE A 265 -1.98 -12.12 -15.21
C ILE A 265 -1.90 -13.40 -16.06
N GLU A 266 -2.80 -13.60 -17.02
CA GLU A 266 -2.82 -14.78 -17.89
C GLU A 266 -1.53 -14.92 -18.69
N LEU A 267 -1.00 -13.82 -19.25
CA LEU A 267 0.25 -13.79 -20.01
C LEU A 267 1.50 -14.08 -19.16
N SER A 268 1.41 -14.13 -17.86
CA SER A 268 2.49 -14.66 -17.01
C SER A 268 2.67 -16.18 -17.15
N THR A 269 1.62 -16.90 -17.57
CA THR A 269 1.63 -18.36 -17.75
C THR A 269 1.42 -18.79 -19.20
N THR A 270 0.59 -18.07 -19.98
CA THR A 270 0.31 -18.35 -21.39
C THR A 270 1.13 -17.46 -22.32
N MET A 271 1.25 -17.83 -23.60
CA MET A 271 1.94 -17.03 -24.62
C MET A 271 1.03 -16.06 -25.35
N GLU A 272 -0.28 -16.27 -25.29
CA GLU A 272 -1.32 -15.46 -25.94
C GLU A 272 -2.60 -15.51 -25.11
N THR A 273 -3.35 -14.41 -25.11
CA THR A 273 -4.71 -14.34 -24.56
C THR A 273 -5.61 -13.52 -25.46
N GLU A 274 -6.93 -13.77 -25.40
CA GLU A 274 -7.95 -13.00 -26.10
C GLU A 274 -8.69 -12.10 -25.11
N ILE A 275 -8.70 -10.80 -25.41
CA ILE A 275 -9.49 -9.81 -24.70
C ILE A 275 -10.78 -9.60 -25.46
N ASN A 276 -11.90 -10.08 -24.90
CA ASN A 276 -13.22 -10.03 -25.50
C ASN A 276 -14.19 -9.24 -24.62
N LEU A 277 -14.59 -8.07 -25.08
CA LEU A 277 -15.48 -7.14 -24.37
C LEU A 277 -16.69 -6.83 -25.25
N PRO A 278 -17.72 -7.69 -25.25
CA PRO A 278 -18.95 -7.44 -26.00
C PRO A 278 -19.69 -6.23 -25.41
N PHE A 279 -20.35 -5.46 -26.27
CA PHE A 279 -21.13 -4.28 -25.89
C PHE A 279 -20.31 -3.28 -25.04
N ILE A 280 -19.10 -2.96 -25.49
CA ILE A 280 -18.21 -2.05 -24.75
C ILE A 280 -18.76 -0.62 -24.74
N THR A 281 -19.36 -0.19 -25.84
CA THR A 281 -20.09 1.07 -26.02
C THR A 281 -21.14 0.92 -27.14
N ALA A 282 -21.86 1.99 -27.45
CA ALA A 282 -22.79 2.07 -28.57
C ALA A 282 -22.76 3.48 -29.19
N ASP A 283 -23.03 3.55 -30.49
CA ASP A 283 -23.28 4.79 -31.22
C ASP A 283 -24.58 4.71 -32.05
N ALA A 284 -24.81 5.65 -32.95
CA ALA A 284 -25.98 5.70 -33.79
C ALA A 284 -26.10 4.47 -34.74
N SER A 285 -24.99 3.77 -35.02
CA SER A 285 -24.96 2.55 -35.83
C SER A 285 -25.24 1.26 -35.03
N GLY A 286 -25.33 1.37 -33.70
CA GLY A 286 -25.62 0.25 -32.81
C GLY A 286 -24.52 -0.07 -31.82
N PRO A 287 -24.59 -1.25 -31.16
CA PRO A 287 -23.62 -1.69 -30.18
C PRO A 287 -22.26 -1.98 -30.82
N LYS A 288 -21.19 -1.64 -30.09
CA LYS A 288 -19.80 -1.85 -30.46
C LYS A 288 -19.14 -2.88 -29.55
N HIS A 289 -18.26 -3.68 -30.14
CA HIS A 289 -17.57 -4.78 -29.46
C HIS A 289 -16.07 -4.61 -29.60
N LEU A 290 -15.30 -5.00 -28.58
CA LEU A 290 -13.84 -5.05 -28.65
C LEU A 290 -13.39 -6.49 -28.51
N VAL A 291 -12.71 -6.99 -29.54
CA VAL A 291 -12.06 -8.31 -29.54
C VAL A 291 -10.63 -8.12 -30.02
N LYS A 292 -9.65 -8.39 -29.16
CA LYS A 292 -8.22 -8.26 -29.49
C LYS A 292 -7.43 -9.42 -28.89
N LYS A 293 -6.49 -9.91 -29.66
CA LYS A 293 -5.49 -10.86 -29.20
C LYS A 293 -4.25 -10.12 -28.72
N LEU A 294 -3.76 -10.50 -27.55
CA LEU A 294 -2.53 -9.96 -26.96
C LEU A 294 -1.56 -11.12 -26.71
N THR A 295 -0.37 -11.02 -27.30
CA THR A 295 0.71 -11.97 -27.03
C THR A 295 1.61 -11.47 -25.90
N ARG A 296 2.25 -12.41 -25.19
CA ARG A 296 3.27 -12.09 -24.16
C ARG A 296 4.37 -11.18 -24.72
N ALA A 297 4.92 -11.51 -25.89
CA ALA A 297 5.98 -10.71 -26.51
C ALA A 297 5.54 -9.27 -26.79
N LYS A 298 4.27 -9.07 -27.24
CA LYS A 298 3.73 -7.72 -27.43
C LYS A 298 3.57 -6.98 -26.12
N LEU A 299 3.05 -7.65 -25.10
CA LEU A 299 2.93 -7.06 -23.76
C LEU A 299 4.30 -6.64 -23.23
N GLU A 300 5.28 -7.55 -23.22
CA GLU A 300 6.64 -7.26 -22.73
C GLU A 300 7.27 -6.09 -23.49
N GLY A 301 7.12 -6.03 -24.82
CA GLY A 301 7.59 -4.88 -25.60
C GLY A 301 6.91 -3.55 -25.26
N MET A 302 5.59 -3.58 -24.94
CA MET A 302 4.85 -2.37 -24.55
C MET A 302 5.23 -1.81 -23.19
N VAL A 303 5.69 -2.67 -22.26
CA VAL A 303 5.94 -2.29 -20.86
C VAL A 303 7.43 -2.29 -20.49
N GLU A 304 8.31 -2.54 -21.43
CA GLU A 304 9.76 -2.66 -21.18
C GLU A 304 10.34 -1.39 -20.55
N ASP A 305 9.97 -0.21 -21.03
CA ASP A 305 10.40 1.08 -20.48
C ASP A 305 10.00 1.26 -19.02
N ILE A 306 8.80 0.77 -18.65
CA ILE A 306 8.29 0.81 -17.27
C ILE A 306 9.10 -0.15 -16.39
N ILE A 307 9.32 -1.38 -16.85
CA ILE A 307 10.10 -2.39 -16.12
C ILE A 307 11.54 -1.91 -15.90
N GLN A 308 12.15 -1.28 -16.90
CA GLN A 308 13.53 -0.76 -16.84
C GLN A 308 13.70 0.34 -15.78
N ARG A 309 12.64 1.03 -15.35
CA ARG A 309 12.72 2.01 -14.25
C ARG A 309 13.20 1.40 -12.93
N SER A 310 13.00 0.10 -12.71
CA SER A 310 13.49 -0.62 -11.52
C SER A 310 15.01 -0.76 -11.45
N VAL A 311 15.70 -0.67 -12.60
CA VAL A 311 17.16 -0.89 -12.71
C VAL A 311 17.96 0.17 -11.94
N GLY A 312 17.55 1.45 -12.07
CA GLY A 312 18.22 2.56 -11.38
C GLY A 312 18.24 2.38 -9.86
N PRO A 313 17.09 2.21 -9.22
CA PRO A 313 17.00 1.91 -7.78
C PRO A 313 17.82 0.68 -7.37
N CYS A 314 17.82 -0.42 -8.13
CA CYS A 314 18.60 -1.62 -7.82
C CYS A 314 20.11 -1.32 -7.77
N LYS A 315 20.64 -0.64 -8.80
CA LYS A 315 22.06 -0.27 -8.85
C LYS A 315 22.45 0.68 -7.71
N GLN A 316 21.56 1.63 -7.39
CA GLN A 316 21.83 2.57 -6.32
C GLN A 316 21.80 1.89 -4.95
N CYS A 317 20.85 0.97 -4.71
CA CYS A 317 20.76 0.22 -3.47
C CYS A 317 22.01 -0.64 -3.23
N LEU A 318 22.49 -1.36 -4.24
CA LEU A 318 23.74 -2.13 -4.17
C LEU A 318 24.93 -1.24 -3.84
N LYS A 319 25.02 -0.08 -4.50
CA LYS A 319 26.08 0.91 -4.24
C LYS A 319 26.04 1.44 -2.82
N ASP A 320 24.86 1.78 -2.32
CA ASP A 320 24.66 2.31 -0.97
C ASP A 320 24.98 1.25 0.09
N ALA A 321 24.64 -0.01 -0.18
CA ALA A 321 25.00 -1.15 0.67
C ALA A 321 26.50 -1.49 0.63
N GLY A 322 27.27 -0.96 -0.33
CA GLY A 322 28.67 -1.32 -0.54
C GLY A 322 28.87 -2.78 -0.98
N VAL A 323 27.86 -3.36 -1.64
CA VAL A 323 27.81 -4.78 -1.98
C VAL A 323 27.79 -4.95 -3.50
N ASP A 324 28.68 -5.82 -4.00
CA ASP A 324 28.64 -6.27 -5.39
C ASP A 324 27.62 -7.39 -5.57
N THR A 325 27.03 -7.51 -6.76
CA THR A 325 26.01 -8.54 -7.07
C THR A 325 26.50 -9.97 -6.84
N SER A 326 27.80 -10.22 -6.96
CA SER A 326 28.41 -11.53 -6.69
C SER A 326 28.30 -11.97 -5.23
N LYS A 327 28.19 -11.00 -4.30
CA LYS A 327 28.03 -11.26 -2.87
C LYS A 327 26.58 -11.49 -2.44
N ILE A 328 25.61 -11.19 -3.28
CA ILE A 328 24.21 -11.50 -3.02
C ILE A 328 24.04 -13.02 -3.10
N ASN A 329 23.61 -13.67 -2.03
CA ASN A 329 23.38 -15.11 -1.98
C ASN A 329 22.06 -15.48 -2.67
N GLU A 330 21.00 -14.76 -2.38
CA GLU A 330 19.66 -14.99 -2.92
C GLU A 330 18.96 -13.68 -3.29
N VAL A 331 18.06 -13.75 -4.28
CA VAL A 331 17.15 -12.65 -4.64
C VAL A 331 15.72 -13.11 -4.37
N VAL A 332 15.11 -12.57 -3.33
CA VAL A 332 13.74 -12.89 -2.93
C VAL A 332 12.77 -12.03 -3.73
N LEU A 333 11.86 -12.67 -4.47
CA LEU A 333 10.85 -12.02 -5.29
C LEU A 333 9.58 -11.79 -4.50
N VAL A 334 9.13 -10.55 -4.41
CA VAL A 334 7.94 -10.09 -3.68
C VAL A 334 7.06 -9.26 -4.60
N GLY A 335 5.76 -9.24 -4.33
CA GLY A 335 4.78 -8.53 -5.12
C GLY A 335 4.33 -9.28 -6.37
N GLY A 336 3.07 -9.12 -6.75
CA GLY A 336 2.43 -9.88 -7.82
C GLY A 336 3.06 -9.70 -9.19
N GLN A 337 3.73 -8.55 -9.46
CA GLN A 337 4.36 -8.29 -10.75
C GLN A 337 5.61 -9.13 -10.99
N THR A 338 6.26 -9.63 -9.94
CA THR A 338 7.42 -10.53 -10.06
C THR A 338 7.09 -11.89 -10.67
N ARG A 339 5.81 -12.20 -10.84
CA ARG A 339 5.34 -13.38 -11.60
C ARG A 339 5.55 -13.23 -13.11
N MET A 340 5.71 -12.01 -13.62
CA MET A 340 5.91 -11.75 -15.04
C MET A 340 7.28 -12.27 -15.52
N PRO A 341 7.35 -13.10 -16.59
CA PRO A 341 8.60 -13.69 -17.06
C PRO A 341 9.67 -12.66 -17.40
N ARG A 342 9.31 -11.52 -17.99
CA ARG A 342 10.27 -10.45 -18.33
C ARG A 342 10.92 -9.84 -17.09
N ILE A 343 10.18 -9.68 -15.99
CA ILE A 343 10.74 -9.18 -14.71
C ILE A 343 11.70 -10.21 -14.13
N GLN A 344 11.35 -11.50 -14.16
CA GLN A 344 12.25 -12.56 -13.70
C GLN A 344 13.54 -12.62 -14.53
N ALA A 345 13.43 -12.43 -15.84
CA ALA A 345 14.59 -12.34 -16.73
C ALA A 345 15.47 -11.12 -16.38
N LEU A 346 14.86 -9.96 -16.14
CA LEU A 346 15.59 -8.75 -15.74
C LEU A 346 16.33 -8.94 -14.41
N VAL A 347 15.69 -9.56 -13.43
CA VAL A 347 16.33 -9.89 -12.13
C VAL A 347 17.55 -10.78 -12.36
N LYS A 348 17.43 -11.81 -13.22
CA LYS A 348 18.56 -12.68 -13.58
C LYS A 348 19.67 -11.90 -14.30
N GLU A 349 19.34 -10.99 -15.20
CA GLU A 349 20.29 -10.10 -15.87
C GLU A 349 21.05 -9.19 -14.89
N LEU A 350 20.34 -8.62 -13.90
CA LEU A 350 20.90 -7.67 -12.93
C LEU A 350 21.78 -8.34 -11.86
N PHE A 351 21.34 -9.47 -11.33
CA PHE A 351 21.97 -10.12 -10.18
C PHE A 351 22.79 -11.37 -10.56
N GLY A 352 22.73 -11.81 -11.83
CA GLY A 352 23.39 -13.04 -12.29
C GLY A 352 22.79 -14.32 -11.71
N LYS A 353 21.62 -14.23 -11.04
CA LYS A 353 20.93 -15.32 -10.33
C LYS A 353 19.45 -15.30 -10.62
N GLU A 354 18.83 -16.47 -10.63
CA GLU A 354 17.36 -16.56 -10.67
C GLU A 354 16.76 -16.10 -9.35
N GLY A 355 15.58 -15.48 -9.42
CA GLY A 355 14.83 -15.14 -8.21
C GLY A 355 14.38 -16.38 -7.44
N HIS A 356 14.45 -16.31 -6.11
CA HIS A 356 13.99 -17.35 -5.21
C HIS A 356 12.47 -17.55 -5.34
N LYS A 357 12.04 -18.80 -5.56
CA LYS A 357 10.63 -19.18 -5.79
C LYS A 357 10.00 -19.93 -4.62
N GLY A 358 10.72 -20.06 -3.50
CA GLY A 358 10.28 -20.82 -2.33
C GLY A 358 9.20 -20.13 -1.48
N VAL A 359 8.93 -18.85 -1.72
CA VAL A 359 7.91 -18.07 -1.00
C VAL A 359 6.80 -17.64 -1.93
N ASN A 360 5.57 -17.53 -1.41
CA ASN A 360 4.46 -16.95 -2.16
C ASN A 360 4.58 -15.41 -2.14
N PRO A 361 4.82 -14.74 -3.29
CA PRO A 361 5.05 -13.31 -3.33
C PRO A 361 3.85 -12.45 -2.90
N ASP A 362 2.65 -13.02 -2.83
CA ASP A 362 1.44 -12.33 -2.39
C ASP A 362 1.16 -12.47 -0.88
N GLU A 363 1.89 -13.35 -0.18
CA GLU A 363 1.63 -13.71 1.23
C GLU A 363 2.84 -13.48 2.13
N VAL A 364 4.05 -13.52 1.57
CA VAL A 364 5.32 -13.50 2.32
C VAL A 364 5.45 -12.27 3.23
N VAL A 365 4.93 -11.14 2.80
CA VAL A 365 4.94 -9.87 3.56
C VAL A 365 4.04 -9.97 4.80
N ALA A 366 2.82 -10.49 4.65
CA ALA A 366 1.91 -10.70 5.78
C ALA A 366 2.45 -11.74 6.78
N ILE A 367 3.07 -12.80 6.27
CA ILE A 367 3.77 -13.81 7.07
C ILE A 367 4.85 -13.15 7.93
N GLY A 368 5.72 -12.34 7.32
CA GLY A 368 6.77 -11.61 8.05
C GLY A 368 6.22 -10.63 9.08
N ALA A 369 5.14 -9.92 8.75
CA ALA A 369 4.45 -9.06 9.70
C ALA A 369 3.88 -9.85 10.90
N ALA A 370 3.35 -11.05 10.67
CA ALA A 370 2.88 -11.93 11.75
C ALA A 370 4.03 -12.43 12.63
N ILE A 371 5.18 -12.81 12.04
CA ILE A 371 6.39 -13.17 12.79
C ILE A 371 6.83 -12.00 13.69
N GLN A 372 6.85 -10.77 13.16
CA GLN A 372 7.14 -9.57 13.96
C GLN A 372 6.11 -9.38 15.09
N GLY A 373 4.84 -9.66 14.83
CA GLY A 373 3.79 -9.70 15.85
C GLY A 373 4.10 -10.72 16.95
N GLY A 374 4.55 -11.90 16.57
CA GLY A 374 4.99 -12.97 17.49
C GLY A 374 6.20 -12.59 18.33
N VAL A 375 7.16 -11.84 17.75
CA VAL A 375 8.31 -11.28 18.50
C VAL A 375 7.82 -10.30 19.57
N LEU A 376 6.94 -9.36 19.19
CA LEU A 376 6.36 -8.37 20.11
C LEU A 376 5.48 -8.99 21.19
N GLY A 377 4.77 -10.08 20.86
CA GLY A 377 3.96 -10.88 21.78
C GLY A 377 4.75 -11.87 22.64
N GLY A 378 6.07 -12.04 22.39
CA GLY A 378 6.94 -12.97 23.10
C GLY A 378 6.76 -14.45 22.69
N GLU A 379 6.04 -14.74 21.60
CA GLU A 379 5.87 -16.08 21.02
C GLU A 379 7.11 -16.53 20.24
N VAL A 380 7.79 -15.57 19.59
CA VAL A 380 9.07 -15.77 18.89
C VAL A 380 10.18 -15.11 19.69
N LYS A 381 11.23 -15.84 20.00
CA LYS A 381 12.37 -15.37 20.80
C LYS A 381 13.60 -15.25 19.91
N ASP A 382 14.57 -14.45 20.37
CA ASP A 382 15.91 -14.36 19.79
C ASP A 382 15.94 -13.91 18.31
N LEU A 383 15.02 -13.00 17.93
CA LEU A 383 15.01 -12.39 16.62
C LEU A 383 15.11 -10.85 16.73
N LEU A 384 16.22 -10.30 16.24
CA LEU A 384 16.49 -8.86 16.20
C LEU A 384 16.33 -8.34 14.78
N LEU A 385 15.54 -7.29 14.62
CA LEU A 385 15.33 -6.61 13.36
C LEU A 385 15.91 -5.20 13.42
N LEU A 386 16.85 -4.90 12.53
CA LEU A 386 17.45 -3.59 12.34
C LEU A 386 17.08 -3.05 10.95
N ASP A 387 16.24 -2.04 10.92
CA ASP A 387 15.79 -1.37 9.70
C ASP A 387 16.55 -0.05 9.48
N VAL A 388 16.33 0.62 8.35
CA VAL A 388 17.04 1.86 7.98
C VAL A 388 16.08 2.96 7.52
N THR A 389 16.54 4.22 7.61
CA THR A 389 15.84 5.36 7.00
C THR A 389 15.96 5.29 5.47
N PRO A 390 14.86 5.46 4.69
CA PRO A 390 14.93 5.40 3.23
C PRO A 390 15.52 6.66 2.60
N LEU A 391 15.37 7.81 3.25
CA LEU A 391 15.77 9.13 2.77
C LEU A 391 16.52 9.91 3.85
N SER A 392 17.44 10.78 3.43
CA SER A 392 18.13 11.70 4.33
C SER A 392 17.16 12.69 4.95
N LEU A 393 17.37 12.96 6.24
CA LEU A 393 16.67 13.98 7.01
C LEU A 393 17.60 15.15 7.27
N SER A 394 17.11 16.35 7.04
CA SER A 394 17.93 17.57 7.07
C SER A 394 17.18 18.76 7.67
N ILE A 395 17.90 19.80 7.93
CA ILE A 395 17.39 21.10 8.37
C ILE A 395 17.79 22.18 7.37
N GLU A 396 16.91 23.14 7.11
CA GLU A 396 17.27 24.32 6.34
C GLU A 396 18.19 25.22 7.15
N THR A 397 19.31 25.61 6.54
CA THR A 397 20.27 26.55 7.10
C THR A 397 20.41 27.80 6.23
N LEU A 398 21.20 28.78 6.69
CA LEU A 398 21.39 30.05 6.02
C LEU A 398 21.67 29.89 4.52
N GLY A 399 20.94 30.64 3.69
CA GLY A 399 21.05 30.58 2.24
C GLY A 399 20.15 29.52 1.58
N GLY A 400 19.20 28.91 2.31
CA GLY A 400 18.28 27.91 1.78
C GLY A 400 18.96 26.55 1.54
N VAL A 401 20.06 26.27 2.25
CA VAL A 401 20.83 25.04 2.11
C VAL A 401 20.20 23.94 2.98
N SER A 402 20.08 22.73 2.42
CA SER A 402 19.68 21.52 3.13
C SER A 402 20.90 20.91 3.83
N THR A 403 20.97 21.02 5.16
CA THR A 403 22.07 20.47 5.96
C THR A 403 21.66 19.13 6.55
N PRO A 404 22.30 18.00 6.15
CA PRO A 404 21.93 16.67 6.61
C PRO A 404 22.15 16.49 8.11
N MET A 405 21.10 15.98 8.79
CA MET A 405 21.14 15.54 10.19
C MET A 405 21.31 14.02 10.26
N ILE A 406 20.48 13.26 9.57
CA ILE A 406 20.51 11.80 9.53
C ILE A 406 20.58 11.39 8.05
N PRO A 407 21.70 10.82 7.58
CA PRO A 407 21.81 10.31 6.21
C PRO A 407 20.85 9.16 5.94
N ARG A 408 20.43 8.98 4.68
CA ARG A 408 19.67 7.79 4.26
C ARG A 408 20.45 6.51 4.57
N ASN A 409 19.74 5.42 4.71
CA ASN A 409 20.30 4.11 5.09
C ASN A 409 20.99 4.10 6.47
N THR A 410 20.61 5.03 7.36
CA THR A 410 21.02 4.99 8.77
C THR A 410 20.10 4.04 9.52
N THR A 411 20.68 3.09 10.26
CA THR A 411 19.94 2.12 11.09
C THR A 411 19.05 2.81 12.11
N ILE A 412 17.82 2.35 12.25
CA ILE A 412 16.82 2.85 13.21
C ILE A 412 16.48 1.77 14.26
N PRO A 413 16.14 2.19 15.51
CA PRO A 413 15.98 3.57 15.97
C PRO A 413 17.32 4.31 16.10
N THR A 414 17.30 5.64 15.88
CA THR A 414 18.50 6.46 15.95
C THR A 414 18.19 7.88 16.45
N LYS A 415 19.19 8.50 17.07
CA LYS A 415 19.09 9.86 17.57
C LYS A 415 20.34 10.64 17.26
N LYS A 416 20.19 11.85 16.71
CA LYS A 416 21.31 12.76 16.43
C LYS A 416 20.97 14.16 16.88
N THR A 417 21.95 14.81 17.54
CA THR A 417 21.87 16.20 18.01
C THR A 417 23.01 17.00 17.40
N GLU A 418 22.68 18.15 16.84
CA GLU A 418 23.67 19.12 16.33
C GLU A 418 23.35 20.51 16.87
N THR A 419 24.38 21.34 17.04
CA THR A 419 24.26 22.71 17.56
C THR A 419 24.27 23.70 16.41
N PHE A 420 23.23 24.51 16.36
CA PHE A 420 23.06 25.62 15.43
C PHE A 420 23.10 26.96 16.16
N SER A 421 23.11 28.06 15.41
CA SER A 421 23.11 29.41 15.96
C SER A 421 22.22 30.36 15.17
N THR A 422 22.03 31.59 15.67
CA THR A 422 21.25 32.65 15.01
C THR A 422 21.97 33.19 13.77
N ALA A 423 21.20 33.56 12.75
CA ALA A 423 21.68 34.12 11.49
C ALA A 423 21.84 35.65 11.51
N ALA A 424 21.15 36.35 12.44
CA ALA A 424 21.14 37.79 12.58
C ALA A 424 21.42 38.23 14.03
N ASP A 425 21.91 39.48 14.20
CA ASP A 425 22.10 40.08 15.50
C ASP A 425 20.75 40.33 16.19
N SER A 426 20.71 40.16 17.52
CA SER A 426 19.52 40.37 18.35
C SER A 426 18.30 39.51 17.93
N GLN A 427 18.51 38.40 17.25
CA GLN A 427 17.46 37.48 16.88
C GLN A 427 16.93 36.73 18.10
N THR A 428 15.62 36.87 18.39
CA THR A 428 14.93 36.29 19.55
C THR A 428 14.14 35.03 19.27
N SER A 429 14.10 34.59 17.98
CA SER A 429 13.46 33.35 17.57
C SER A 429 14.19 32.75 16.38
N VAL A 430 14.11 31.42 16.23
CA VAL A 430 14.58 30.70 15.04
C VAL A 430 13.46 29.82 14.51
N GLU A 431 13.32 29.76 13.18
CA GLU A 431 12.48 28.78 12.50
C GLU A 431 13.31 27.51 12.26
N VAL A 432 12.82 26.39 12.73
CA VAL A 432 13.36 25.07 12.41
C VAL A 432 12.53 24.48 11.30
N HIS A 433 13.11 24.42 10.09
CA HIS A 433 12.48 23.84 8.90
C HIS A 433 13.07 22.47 8.65
N VAL A 434 12.25 21.42 8.89
CA VAL A 434 12.63 20.01 8.77
C VAL A 434 12.34 19.52 7.38
N LEU A 435 13.32 18.87 6.76
CA LEU A 435 13.31 18.45 5.36
C LEU A 435 13.62 16.96 5.22
N GLN A 436 13.11 16.35 4.15
CA GLN A 436 13.43 14.99 3.73
C GLN A 436 13.78 14.95 2.25
N GLY A 437 14.90 14.33 1.90
CA GLY A 437 15.37 14.17 0.53
C GLY A 437 16.86 14.38 0.37
N GLU A 438 17.34 14.18 -0.87
CA GLU A 438 18.78 14.13 -1.20
C GLU A 438 19.28 15.40 -1.91
N ARG A 439 18.44 16.43 -2.05
CA ARG A 439 18.80 17.63 -2.81
C ARG A 439 19.54 18.62 -1.91
N PRO A 440 20.58 19.34 -2.43
CA PRO A 440 21.38 20.26 -1.62
C PRO A 440 20.62 21.54 -1.22
N MET A 441 19.52 21.90 -1.92
CA MET A 441 18.74 23.08 -1.61
C MET A 441 17.43 22.71 -0.93
N ALA A 442 17.04 23.44 0.12
CA ALA A 442 15.84 23.21 0.92
C ALA A 442 14.56 23.17 0.08
N ALA A 443 14.38 24.11 -0.84
CA ALA A 443 13.22 24.22 -1.72
C ALA A 443 13.03 23.02 -2.67
N GLN A 444 14.05 22.18 -2.83
CA GLN A 444 14.03 21.01 -3.71
C GLN A 444 13.78 19.71 -2.93
N ASN A 445 13.65 19.79 -1.60
CA ASN A 445 13.35 18.68 -0.72
C ASN A 445 11.91 18.78 -0.20
N ARG A 446 11.39 17.66 0.29
CA ARG A 446 10.08 17.65 0.92
C ARG A 446 10.14 18.31 2.29
N THR A 447 9.27 19.29 2.54
CA THR A 447 9.05 19.84 3.88
C THR A 447 8.27 18.82 4.71
N LEU A 448 8.83 18.40 5.84
CA LEU A 448 8.15 17.58 6.83
C LEU A 448 7.43 18.43 7.88
N GLY A 449 7.98 19.57 8.23
CA GLY A 449 7.35 20.49 9.16
C GLY A 449 8.20 21.74 9.41
N LYS A 450 7.54 22.75 9.99
CA LYS A 450 8.18 23.99 10.43
C LYS A 450 7.69 24.35 11.83
N PHE A 451 8.58 24.79 12.69
CA PHE A 451 8.22 25.30 14.00
C PHE A 451 9.20 26.37 14.48
N HIS A 452 8.78 27.19 15.43
CA HIS A 452 9.58 28.29 15.94
C HIS A 452 10.01 28.03 17.39
N LEU A 453 11.30 28.12 17.65
CA LEU A 453 11.82 28.28 19.00
C LEU A 453 11.90 29.78 19.30
N THR A 454 11.17 30.24 20.33
CA THR A 454 11.05 31.65 20.71
C THR A 454 11.63 31.92 22.09
N GLY A 455 11.94 33.20 22.36
CA GLY A 455 12.45 33.65 23.68
C GLY A 455 13.94 33.40 23.87
N ILE A 456 14.67 33.36 22.77
CA ILE A 456 16.14 33.37 22.76
C ILE A 456 16.58 34.78 23.22
N PRO A 457 17.51 34.90 24.18
CA PRO A 457 18.04 36.21 24.62
C PRO A 457 18.72 36.93 23.45
N PRO A 458 18.48 38.25 23.26
CA PRO A 458 19.17 39.03 22.25
C PRO A 458 20.68 38.96 22.42
N ALA A 459 21.39 38.54 21.37
CA ALA A 459 22.85 38.43 21.35
C ALA A 459 23.38 38.68 19.93
N PRO A 460 24.68 38.92 19.73
CA PRO A 460 25.25 38.92 18.38
C PRO A 460 25.01 37.58 17.66
N ARG A 461 24.88 37.64 16.35
CA ARG A 461 24.75 36.42 15.52
C ARG A 461 25.88 35.42 15.82
N GLY A 462 25.54 34.12 15.80
CA GLY A 462 26.52 33.06 16.08
C GLY A 462 26.79 32.81 17.55
N VAL A 463 26.29 33.63 18.49
CA VAL A 463 26.51 33.47 19.94
C VAL A 463 25.47 32.53 20.57
N PRO A 464 24.15 32.64 20.30
CA PRO A 464 23.18 31.68 20.85
C PRO A 464 23.47 30.26 20.37
N GLN A 465 23.33 29.30 21.28
CA GLN A 465 23.55 27.87 21.02
C GLN A 465 22.20 27.16 21.07
N ILE A 466 21.78 26.63 19.91
CA ILE A 466 20.48 25.97 19.72
C ILE A 466 20.77 24.52 19.37
N GLU A 467 20.50 23.63 20.29
CA GLU A 467 20.57 22.18 20.03
C GLU A 467 19.33 21.73 19.31
N VAL A 468 19.51 21.16 18.10
CA VAL A 468 18.43 20.51 17.37
C VAL A 468 18.68 19.00 17.37
N THR A 469 17.70 18.27 17.91
CA THR A 469 17.74 16.81 18.04
C THR A 469 16.72 16.19 17.11
N PHE A 470 17.18 15.27 16.27
CA PHE A 470 16.36 14.36 15.48
C PHE A 470 16.35 13.00 16.17
N ASP A 471 15.17 12.47 16.45
CA ASP A 471 14.95 11.21 17.18
C ASP A 471 13.95 10.36 16.39
N ILE A 472 14.44 9.28 15.76
CA ILE A 472 13.65 8.37 14.94
C ILE A 472 13.40 7.10 15.74
N ASP A 473 12.14 6.74 15.90
CA ASP A 473 11.73 5.52 16.56
C ASP A 473 11.87 4.26 15.68
N ALA A 474 11.58 3.09 16.24
CA ALA A 474 11.63 1.83 15.51
C ALA A 474 10.59 1.72 14.37
N ASN A 475 9.57 2.58 14.34
CA ASN A 475 8.58 2.66 13.25
C ASN A 475 9.02 3.57 12.11
N GLY A 476 10.17 4.25 12.27
CA GLY A 476 10.64 5.26 11.33
C GLY A 476 9.97 6.63 11.51
N ILE A 477 9.30 6.87 12.64
CA ILE A 477 8.61 8.14 12.94
C ILE A 477 9.60 9.11 13.57
N LEU A 478 9.71 10.31 12.98
CA LEU A 478 10.63 11.35 13.38
C LEU A 478 10.04 12.29 14.43
N ASN A 479 10.76 12.51 15.51
CA ASN A 479 10.55 13.59 16.46
C ASN A 479 11.71 14.59 16.37
N VAL A 480 11.40 15.87 16.29
CA VAL A 480 12.41 16.93 16.27
C VAL A 480 12.22 17.84 17.48
N THR A 481 13.31 18.11 18.21
CA THR A 481 13.31 19.03 19.34
C THR A 481 14.38 20.10 19.09
N ALA A 482 14.01 21.36 19.28
CA ALA A 482 14.98 22.47 19.33
C ALA A 482 15.03 23.02 20.74
N LYS A 483 16.23 23.27 21.28
CA LYS A 483 16.45 23.74 22.64
C LYS A 483 17.50 24.84 22.66
N ASP A 484 17.18 25.98 23.26
CA ASP A 484 18.19 27.00 23.60
C ASP A 484 18.96 26.59 24.86
N THR A 485 20.27 26.44 24.75
CA THR A 485 21.12 25.95 25.84
C THR A 485 21.27 26.97 26.97
N ALA A 486 21.11 28.27 26.68
CA ALA A 486 21.25 29.34 27.70
C ALA A 486 20.00 29.43 28.60
N THR A 487 18.80 29.40 28.03
CA THR A 487 17.54 29.53 28.77
C THR A 487 16.92 28.19 29.14
N GLN A 488 17.42 27.09 28.60
CA GLN A 488 16.85 25.74 28.69
C GLN A 488 15.43 25.64 28.16
N LYS A 489 14.94 26.63 27.42
CA LYS A 489 13.66 26.56 26.70
C LYS A 489 13.76 25.63 25.53
N ASP A 490 12.80 24.77 25.39
CA ASP A 490 12.68 23.82 24.28
C ASP A 490 11.33 23.93 23.58
N GLN A 491 11.33 23.54 22.32
CA GLN A 491 10.16 23.33 21.51
C GLN A 491 10.32 22.00 20.82
N LYS A 492 9.31 21.15 20.93
CA LYS A 492 9.26 19.84 20.28
C LYS A 492 8.16 19.82 19.23
N ILE A 493 8.46 19.26 18.09
CA ILE A 493 7.47 18.83 17.11
C ILE A 493 7.64 17.32 16.89
N THR A 494 6.57 16.58 17.00
CA THR A 494 6.49 15.27 16.38
C THR A 494 6.10 15.54 14.93
N ILE A 495 6.87 15.04 13.98
CA ILE A 495 6.50 15.12 12.59
C ILE A 495 5.35 14.14 12.38
N THR A 496 4.20 14.53 12.84
CA THR A 496 2.95 14.00 12.36
C THR A 496 2.68 14.77 11.06
N SER A 497 3.20 14.27 9.98
CA SER A 497 2.76 14.77 8.70
C SER A 497 1.27 14.55 8.68
N SER A 498 0.56 15.64 8.63
CA SER A 498 -0.87 15.66 8.78
C SER A 498 -1.49 14.70 7.76
N SER A 499 -2.07 13.62 8.22
CA SER A 499 -3.14 12.91 7.51
C SER A 499 -4.34 13.84 7.29
N GLY A 500 -4.23 15.09 7.79
CA GLY A 500 -5.30 16.08 7.83
C GLY A 500 -6.26 15.87 9.00
N LEU A 501 -5.99 14.87 9.84
CA LEU A 501 -6.86 14.47 10.94
C LEU A 501 -6.20 14.83 12.28
N SER A 502 -6.95 15.42 13.21
CA SER A 502 -6.52 15.57 14.58
C SER A 502 -6.71 14.25 15.34
N LYS A 503 -6.02 14.10 16.48
CA LYS A 503 -6.17 12.90 17.31
C LYS A 503 -7.62 12.71 17.79
N GLU A 504 -8.33 13.81 18.04
CA GLU A 504 -9.75 13.81 18.42
C GLU A 504 -10.64 13.38 17.25
N GLU A 505 -10.27 13.70 16.01
CA GLU A 505 -10.95 13.24 14.80
C GLU A 505 -10.73 11.76 14.54
N ASP A 506 -9.50 11.25 14.73
CA ASP A 506 -9.19 9.83 14.64
C ASP A 506 -10.00 9.01 15.66
N GLU A 507 -10.07 9.46 16.93
CA GLU A 507 -10.86 8.79 17.98
C GLU A 507 -12.38 8.86 17.69
N ARG A 508 -12.88 9.97 17.13
CA ARG A 508 -14.26 10.08 16.71
C ARG A 508 -14.58 9.12 15.58
N MET A 509 -13.73 9.05 14.57
CA MET A 509 -13.88 8.16 13.41
C MET A 509 -13.81 6.69 13.80
N ALA A 510 -12.96 6.32 14.75
CA ALA A 510 -12.92 4.96 15.29
C ALA A 510 -14.26 4.58 15.94
N LYS A 511 -14.87 5.49 16.73
CA LYS A 511 -16.19 5.27 17.34
C LYS A 511 -17.32 5.19 16.32
N GLU A 512 -17.28 6.03 15.29
CA GLU A 512 -18.27 5.99 14.18
C GLU A 512 -18.12 4.70 13.35
N ALA A 513 -16.89 4.21 13.15
CA ALA A 513 -16.63 2.94 12.46
C ALA A 513 -17.21 1.73 13.23
N ASP A 514 -17.05 1.69 14.55
CA ASP A 514 -17.64 0.63 15.40
C ASP A 514 -19.18 0.66 15.41
N ALA A 515 -19.77 1.86 15.40
CA ALA A 515 -21.23 2.03 15.34
C ALA A 515 -21.79 1.50 14.00
N HIS A 516 -21.15 1.81 12.88
CA HIS A 516 -21.57 1.33 11.57
C HIS A 516 -21.34 -0.17 11.36
N ALA A 517 -20.31 -0.78 12.00
CA ALA A 517 -20.09 -2.22 11.94
C ALA A 517 -21.30 -3.02 12.49
N ALA A 518 -21.98 -2.49 13.50
CA ALA A 518 -23.19 -3.09 14.05
C ALA A 518 -24.40 -2.96 13.10
N GLU A 519 -24.55 -1.84 12.41
CA GLU A 519 -25.62 -1.60 11.43
C GLU A 519 -25.40 -2.45 10.16
N ASP A 520 -24.17 -2.54 9.65
CA ASP A 520 -23.79 -3.36 8.51
C ASP A 520 -24.03 -4.87 8.78
N LYS A 521 -23.77 -5.31 10.02
CA LYS A 521 -24.09 -6.68 10.44
C LYS A 521 -25.59 -6.95 10.45
N ALA A 522 -26.40 -6.04 11.00
CA ALA A 522 -27.85 -6.19 11.03
C ALA A 522 -28.47 -6.21 9.63
N GLN A 523 -27.95 -5.42 8.70
CA GLN A 523 -28.38 -5.44 7.29
C GLN A 523 -28.01 -6.73 6.59
N ARG A 524 -26.78 -7.25 6.78
CA ARG A 524 -26.34 -8.53 6.22
C ARG A 524 -27.20 -9.70 6.70
N ASP A 525 -27.50 -9.76 7.99
CA ASP A 525 -28.37 -10.79 8.57
C ASP A 525 -29.80 -10.71 7.97
N SER A 526 -30.31 -9.52 7.70
CA SER A 526 -31.58 -9.30 7.01
C SER A 526 -31.55 -9.78 5.54
N ILE A 527 -30.45 -9.53 4.81
CA ILE A 527 -30.30 -9.95 3.41
C ILE A 527 -30.11 -11.48 3.32
N SER A 528 -29.32 -12.07 4.22
CA SER A 528 -29.17 -13.52 4.31
C SER A 528 -30.50 -14.21 4.63
N SER A 529 -31.28 -13.67 5.55
CA SER A 529 -32.61 -14.17 5.87
C SER A 529 -33.58 -14.08 4.70
N ARG A 530 -33.54 -12.99 3.92
CA ARG A 530 -34.34 -12.83 2.69
C ARG A 530 -33.92 -13.79 1.58
N ARG A 531 -32.62 -14.07 1.42
CA ARG A 531 -32.11 -15.07 0.46
C ARG A 531 -32.54 -16.48 0.82
N VAL A 532 -32.51 -16.86 2.10
CA VAL A 532 -33.00 -18.16 2.57
C VAL A 532 -34.50 -18.29 2.33
N LEU A 533 -35.30 -17.23 2.61
CA LEU A 533 -36.75 -17.23 2.34
C LEU A 533 -37.03 -17.31 0.83
N SER A 534 -36.32 -16.57 -0.02
CA SER A 534 -36.51 -16.63 -1.47
C SER A 534 -36.11 -17.99 -2.07
N SER A 535 -35.07 -18.62 -1.55
CA SER A 535 -34.67 -19.98 -1.96
C SER A 535 -35.66 -21.05 -1.48
N ALA A 536 -36.26 -20.87 -0.30
CA ALA A 536 -37.29 -21.76 0.21
C ALA A 536 -38.63 -21.62 -0.58
N GLU A 537 -38.99 -20.41 -0.97
CA GLU A 537 -40.14 -20.16 -1.85
C GLU A 537 -39.93 -20.71 -3.26
N CYS A 538 -38.71 -20.60 -3.81
CA CYS A 538 -38.35 -21.20 -5.11
C CYS A 538 -38.35 -22.74 -5.05
N ALA A 539 -37.90 -23.33 -3.95
CA ALA A 539 -37.95 -24.78 -3.72
C ALA A 539 -39.39 -25.28 -3.55
N SER A 540 -40.26 -24.55 -2.83
CA SER A 540 -41.68 -24.89 -2.68
C SER A 540 -42.46 -24.75 -3.98
N ALA A 541 -42.18 -23.71 -4.80
CA ALA A 541 -42.77 -23.53 -6.13
C ALA A 541 -42.32 -24.66 -7.10
N SER A 542 -41.05 -25.11 -7.06
CA SER A 542 -40.56 -26.20 -7.87
C SER A 542 -41.17 -27.57 -7.44
N LEU A 543 -41.47 -27.76 -6.16
CA LEU A 543 -42.16 -28.96 -5.67
C LEU A 543 -43.64 -28.98 -6.09
N ALA A 544 -44.32 -27.83 -6.09
CA ALA A 544 -45.70 -27.71 -6.55
C ALA A 544 -45.84 -27.96 -8.08
N MET A 545 -44.85 -27.55 -8.88
CA MET A 545 -44.82 -27.83 -10.31
C MET A 545 -44.50 -29.29 -10.67
N ARG A 546 -43.79 -30.01 -9.78
CA ARG A 546 -43.48 -31.44 -10.01
C ARG A 546 -44.64 -32.39 -9.73
N SER A 547 -45.71 -31.94 -9.08
CA SER A 547 -46.89 -32.78 -8.81
C SER A 547 -47.90 -32.86 -9.95
N THR A 548 -47.67 -32.13 -11.08
CA THR A 548 -48.60 -32.08 -12.22
C THR A 548 -48.02 -32.56 -13.55
N SER A 549 -46.81 -33.12 -13.62
CA SER A 549 -46.27 -33.72 -14.84
C SER A 549 -45.53 -35.01 -14.56
N SER A 550 -46.22 -36.12 -14.69
CA SER A 550 -45.64 -37.43 -14.94
C SER A 550 -45.17 -37.52 -16.39
N LEU A 551 -43.91 -37.95 -16.61
CA LEU A 551 -43.26 -38.25 -17.88
C LEU A 551 -42.33 -37.16 -18.43
N LEU A 552 -41.02 -37.27 -18.06
CA LEU A 552 -39.86 -37.25 -18.91
C LEU A 552 -38.57 -37.40 -18.09
N ARG A 553 -37.60 -38.11 -18.65
CA ARG A 553 -36.39 -38.61 -18.03
C ARG A 553 -35.38 -37.51 -17.74
N PRO A 554 -34.42 -37.73 -16.79
CA PRO A 554 -33.41 -36.75 -16.39
C PRO A 554 -32.20 -36.84 -17.32
N GLU A 555 -31.75 -35.72 -17.80
CA GLU A 555 -30.33 -35.40 -18.13
C GLU A 555 -30.25 -33.89 -18.40
N ASP A 556 -29.17 -33.30 -17.88
CA ASP A 556 -28.67 -31.94 -18.03
C ASP A 556 -29.01 -30.93 -16.94
N ASP A 557 -27.98 -30.75 -16.07
CA ASP A 557 -27.84 -29.67 -15.11
C ASP A 557 -27.74 -28.31 -15.84
N VAL A 558 -28.77 -27.47 -15.68
CA VAL A 558 -28.70 -26.06 -16.05
C VAL A 558 -28.74 -25.22 -14.78
N ILE A 559 -27.60 -24.66 -14.43
CA ILE A 559 -27.50 -23.62 -13.39
C ILE A 559 -28.00 -22.31 -13.99
N VAL A 560 -29.13 -21.82 -13.48
CA VAL A 560 -29.63 -20.49 -13.82
C VAL A 560 -29.01 -19.48 -12.87
N ILE A 561 -28.23 -18.55 -13.44
CA ILE A 561 -27.67 -17.39 -12.76
C ILE A 561 -28.59 -16.20 -13.05
N PHE A 562 -29.08 -15.56 -11.98
CA PHE A 562 -29.62 -14.21 -12.01
C PHE A 562 -28.63 -13.23 -11.42
#